data_9ea7fdc595c03650db0f9dd5c03a3991
#
_entry.id   9ea7fdc595c03650db0f9dd5c03a3991
#
_cell.length_a   1.000
_cell.length_b   1.000
_cell.length_c   1.000
_cell.angle_alpha   90.00
_cell.angle_beta   90.00
_cell.angle_gamma   90.00
#
_symmetry.space_group_name_H-M   'P 1'
#
loop_
_entity.id
_entity.type
_entity.pdbx_description
1 polymer ?
#
loop_
_entity_poly.entity_id
_entity_poly.type
_entity_poly.pdbx_seq_one_letter_code
_entity_poly.pdbx_strand_id
1 'polypeptide(L)'
;DHKNDYLREKQEKSLDIPEGLTTRPIIDYYPINTLNPEKVGNEYNIPMPQQVFSSGTSNEVRMHKLGEIRWVYVETLPSSAWPMMNDFWITSGYSLAKSDPTSGIIESTNIGDSEIKSKLVMKVEHGIRQASSEIFVTHLEEIEGQWIRVVGDDNLEEETMRKVLDYFATTPPSGGTSLVALNLNYGQKAALIQDDSQVSFIELNLEYARAWAAVDR
;
A
#
# COMPACT_ATOMS: atom_id res chain seq x y z
N ASP A 1 2.18 32.60 8.31
CA ASP A 1 1.96 31.22 7.85
C ASP A 1 0.46 31.09 7.51
N HIS A 2 0.11 31.07 6.22
CA HIS A 2 -1.26 31.10 5.73
C HIS A 2 -1.86 29.69 5.56
N LYS A 3 -1.23 28.69 6.13
CA LYS A 3 -1.55 27.26 5.93
C LYS A 3 -3.01 26.89 6.27
N ASN A 4 -3.65 27.63 7.16
CA ASN A 4 -5.00 27.33 7.65
C ASN A 4 -6.01 28.45 7.40
N ASP A 5 -5.69 29.44 6.55
CA ASP A 5 -6.59 30.57 6.29
C ASP A 5 -7.90 30.11 5.63
N TYR A 6 -7.84 29.11 4.77
CA TYR A 6 -9.01 28.53 4.11
C TYR A 6 -10.05 27.94 5.07
N LEU A 7 -9.66 27.54 6.30
CA LEU A 7 -10.59 27.02 7.30
C LEU A 7 -11.45 28.12 7.94
N ARG A 8 -11.10 29.38 7.75
CA ARG A 8 -11.79 30.55 8.29
C ARG A 8 -12.66 31.25 7.28
N GLU A 9 -12.49 30.88 5.98
CA GLU A 9 -13.26 31.47 4.92
C GLU A 9 -14.72 31.03 4.98
N LYS A 10 -15.61 31.96 4.77
CA LYS A 10 -17.04 31.68 4.69
C LYS A 10 -17.37 31.33 3.25
N GLN A 11 -18.21 30.30 3.10
CA GLN A 11 -18.73 29.95 1.80
C GLN A 11 -19.43 31.16 1.17
N GLU A 12 -18.95 31.61 0.01
CA GLU A 12 -19.56 32.70 -0.73
C GLU A 12 -20.91 32.27 -1.32
N LYS A 13 -21.77 33.24 -1.60
CA LYS A 13 -23.05 32.97 -2.25
C LYS A 13 -22.81 32.45 -3.65
N SER A 14 -23.65 31.50 -4.06
CA SER A 14 -23.68 31.02 -5.44
C SER A 14 -23.81 32.22 -6.40
N LEU A 15 -23.08 32.15 -7.52
CA LEU A 15 -23.15 33.19 -8.57
C LEU A 15 -24.59 33.34 -9.07
N ASP A 16 -25.10 34.57 -9.02
CA ASP A 16 -26.38 34.88 -9.62
C ASP A 16 -26.20 34.94 -11.15
N ILE A 17 -27.04 34.21 -11.85
CA ILE A 17 -27.01 34.12 -13.31
C ILE A 17 -27.91 35.25 -13.86
N PRO A 18 -27.39 36.15 -14.70
CA PRO A 18 -28.18 37.20 -15.28
C PRO A 18 -29.37 36.68 -16.10
N GLU A 19 -30.50 37.39 -16.04
CA GLU A 19 -31.67 37.08 -16.85
C GLU A 19 -31.30 37.03 -18.33
N GLY A 20 -31.66 35.93 -19.00
CA GLY A 20 -31.42 35.74 -20.45
C GLY A 20 -30.26 34.79 -20.79
N LEU A 21 -29.52 34.29 -19.82
CA LEU A 21 -28.54 33.22 -20.03
C LEU A 21 -29.14 31.87 -19.69
N THR A 22 -29.15 30.96 -20.66
CA THR A 22 -29.51 29.57 -20.45
C THR A 22 -28.29 28.82 -19.88
N THR A 23 -28.39 28.38 -18.66
CA THR A 23 -27.36 27.53 -18.06
C THR A 23 -27.66 26.06 -18.31
N ARG A 24 -26.59 25.29 -18.61
CA ARG A 24 -26.68 23.84 -18.46
C ARG A 24 -26.80 23.54 -16.96
N PRO A 25 -27.65 22.57 -16.54
CA PRO A 25 -27.73 22.20 -15.14
C PRO A 25 -26.32 21.83 -14.67
N ILE A 26 -25.87 22.43 -13.57
CA ILE A 26 -24.66 22.03 -12.89
C ILE A 26 -24.97 20.68 -12.29
N ILE A 27 -24.44 19.63 -12.89
CA ILE A 27 -24.57 18.27 -12.34
C ILE A 27 -23.45 18.14 -11.34
N ASP A 28 -23.79 18.03 -10.09
CA ASP A 28 -22.83 17.69 -9.04
C ASP A 28 -22.52 16.19 -9.14
N TYR A 29 -21.42 15.86 -9.83
CA TYR A 29 -20.96 14.49 -10.02
C TYR A 29 -20.40 13.87 -8.73
N TYR A 30 -20.08 14.69 -7.73
CA TYR A 30 -19.54 14.27 -6.45
C TYR A 30 -20.25 15.01 -5.32
N PRO A 31 -21.53 14.65 -5.03
CA PRO A 31 -22.21 15.29 -3.91
C PRO A 31 -21.42 15.00 -2.63
N ILE A 32 -20.83 16.05 -2.08
CA ILE A 32 -20.26 15.96 -0.74
C ILE A 32 -21.43 15.75 0.21
N ASN A 33 -21.55 14.56 0.76
CA ASN A 33 -22.49 14.30 1.82
C ASN A 33 -22.21 15.30 2.95
N THR A 34 -23.07 16.28 3.11
CA THR A 34 -23.09 17.13 4.28
C THR A 34 -23.57 16.33 5.49
N LEU A 35 -22.81 15.33 5.87
CA LEU A 35 -22.86 14.81 7.22
C LEU A 35 -22.43 15.98 8.09
N ASN A 36 -23.36 16.45 8.96
CA ASN A 36 -23.10 17.51 9.92
C ASN A 36 -21.63 17.43 10.37
N PRO A 37 -20.83 18.45 10.15
CA PRO A 37 -19.51 18.50 10.73
C PRO A 37 -19.69 18.68 12.22
N GLU A 38 -19.88 17.62 12.97
CA GLU A 38 -19.55 17.64 14.38
C GLU A 38 -18.06 17.99 14.41
N LYS A 39 -17.84 19.28 14.61
CA LYS A 39 -16.57 19.95 14.91
C LYS A 39 -15.35 19.05 14.70
N VAL A 40 -14.90 18.95 13.46
CA VAL A 40 -13.51 18.57 13.22
C VAL A 40 -12.67 19.57 14.03
N GLY A 41 -12.02 19.08 15.07
CA GLY A 41 -11.15 19.93 15.88
C GLY A 41 -10.16 20.66 14.98
N ASN A 42 -9.74 21.85 15.35
CA ASN A 42 -8.91 22.75 14.55
C ASN A 42 -7.54 22.18 14.12
N GLU A 43 -7.28 20.89 14.37
CA GLU A 43 -6.03 20.19 14.08
C GLU A 43 -6.31 18.83 13.41
N TYR A 44 -6.99 18.83 12.26
CA TYR A 44 -7.01 17.61 11.44
C TYR A 44 -5.67 17.50 10.74
N ASN A 45 -4.85 16.58 11.21
CA ASN A 45 -3.58 16.26 10.58
C ASN A 45 -3.80 15.09 9.60
N ILE A 46 -3.60 15.33 8.32
CA ILE A 46 -3.68 14.27 7.30
C ILE A 46 -2.60 13.25 7.61
N PRO A 47 -2.94 11.96 7.84
CA PRO A 47 -1.93 10.96 8.10
C PRO A 47 -1.04 10.79 6.86
N MET A 48 0.23 11.09 7.03
CA MET A 48 1.25 10.89 5.99
C MET A 48 2.00 9.58 6.23
N PRO A 49 2.46 8.89 5.18
CA PRO A 49 3.32 7.72 5.34
C PRO A 49 4.56 8.09 6.15
N GLN A 50 4.79 7.34 7.21
CA GLN A 50 5.96 7.52 8.07
C GLN A 50 7.01 6.48 7.72
N GLN A 51 8.24 6.94 7.48
CA GLN A 51 9.39 6.05 7.41
C GLN A 51 9.76 5.63 8.82
N VAL A 52 9.56 4.35 9.14
CA VAL A 52 9.80 3.83 10.49
C VAL A 52 11.25 3.38 10.65
N PHE A 53 11.83 2.78 9.59
CA PHE A 53 13.20 2.30 9.57
C PHE A 53 13.86 2.53 8.21
N SER A 54 15.18 2.76 8.25
CA SER A 54 16.04 2.81 7.07
C SER A 54 17.32 2.06 7.38
N SER A 55 17.81 1.27 6.44
CA SER A 55 19.03 0.49 6.60
C SER A 55 20.30 1.35 6.60
N GLY A 56 20.25 2.55 6.07
CA GLY A 56 21.40 3.43 5.96
C GLY A 56 22.56 2.89 5.09
N THR A 57 22.37 1.75 4.42
CA THR A 57 23.34 1.08 3.55
C THR A 57 23.04 1.33 2.07
N SER A 58 23.94 0.90 1.17
CA SER A 58 23.90 1.16 -0.26
C SER A 58 22.66 0.68 -1.02
N ASN A 59 21.89 -0.23 -0.43
CA ASN A 59 20.58 -0.60 -0.94
C ASN A 59 19.52 0.22 -0.21
N GLU A 60 18.78 1.04 -0.90
CA GLU A 60 17.67 1.79 -0.29
C GLU A 60 16.53 0.85 0.11
N VAL A 61 16.64 0.29 1.31
CA VAL A 61 15.60 -0.52 1.94
C VAL A 61 15.01 0.27 3.09
N ARG A 62 13.69 0.45 3.08
CA ARG A 62 12.99 1.27 4.06
C ARG A 62 11.70 0.58 4.47
N MET A 63 11.35 0.66 5.75
CA MET A 63 10.03 0.28 6.21
C MET A 63 9.16 1.51 6.35
N HIS A 64 7.99 1.46 5.75
CA HIS A 64 6.97 2.50 5.83
C HIS A 64 5.75 2.02 6.60
N LYS A 65 5.06 2.97 7.21
CA LYS A 65 3.78 2.74 7.90
C LYS A 65 2.79 3.83 7.52
N LEU A 66 1.55 3.41 7.25
CA LEU A 66 0.42 4.31 7.06
C LEU A 66 -0.82 3.69 7.73
N GLY A 67 -1.22 4.24 8.86
CA GLY A 67 -2.25 3.62 9.70
C GLY A 67 -1.81 2.23 10.16
N GLU A 68 -2.62 1.22 9.89
CA GLU A 68 -2.33 -0.18 10.19
C GLU A 68 -1.58 -0.91 9.07
N ILE A 69 -1.34 -0.25 7.94
CA ILE A 69 -0.62 -0.82 6.82
C ILE A 69 0.86 -0.57 6.99
N ARG A 70 1.67 -1.61 6.78
CA ARG A 70 3.13 -1.53 6.76
C ARG A 70 3.65 -2.23 5.52
N TRP A 71 4.76 -1.72 4.99
CA TRP A 71 5.46 -2.37 3.88
C TRP A 71 6.95 -2.07 3.91
N VAL A 72 7.73 -2.97 3.34
CA VAL A 72 9.15 -2.76 3.10
C VAL A 72 9.32 -2.32 1.65
N TYR A 73 9.87 -1.12 1.48
CA TYR A 73 10.29 -0.60 0.19
C TYR A 73 11.70 -1.07 -0.12
N VAL A 74 11.93 -1.54 -1.35
CA VAL A 74 13.24 -1.97 -1.84
C VAL A 74 13.47 -1.35 -3.22
N GLU A 75 14.62 -0.73 -3.43
CA GLU A 75 15.01 -0.16 -4.72
C GLU A 75 15.52 -1.24 -5.67
N THR A 76 14.63 -2.15 -6.03
CA THR A 76 14.86 -3.17 -7.06
C THR A 76 13.52 -3.64 -7.64
N LEU A 77 13.56 -4.14 -8.88
CA LEU A 77 12.36 -4.66 -9.53
C LEU A 77 11.84 -5.93 -8.84
N PRO A 78 10.53 -6.18 -8.84
CA PRO A 78 9.94 -7.37 -8.23
C PRO A 78 10.54 -8.69 -8.72
N SER A 79 10.88 -8.79 -10.01
CA SER A 79 11.51 -9.99 -10.56
C SER A 79 12.90 -10.27 -9.98
N SER A 80 13.62 -9.23 -9.51
CA SER A 80 14.91 -9.36 -8.83
C SER A 80 14.75 -9.50 -7.31
N ALA A 81 13.71 -8.90 -6.72
CA ALA A 81 13.37 -9.08 -5.32
C ALA A 81 12.86 -10.50 -5.01
N TRP A 82 12.18 -11.14 -5.97
CA TRP A 82 11.58 -12.45 -5.81
C TRP A 82 12.54 -13.55 -5.36
N PRO A 83 13.70 -13.78 -6.00
CA PRO A 83 14.68 -14.74 -5.53
C PRO A 83 15.14 -14.47 -4.09
N MET A 84 15.39 -13.20 -3.77
CA MET A 84 15.79 -12.80 -2.41
C MET A 84 14.71 -13.09 -1.37
N MET A 85 13.43 -12.91 -1.72
CA MET A 85 12.32 -13.28 -0.85
C MET A 85 12.26 -14.78 -0.57
N ASN A 86 12.46 -15.61 -1.59
CA ASN A 86 12.50 -17.05 -1.42
C ASN A 86 13.70 -17.46 -0.53
N ASP A 87 14.87 -16.90 -0.75
CA ASP A 87 16.06 -17.18 0.06
C ASP A 87 15.86 -16.74 1.51
N PHE A 88 15.30 -15.55 1.73
CA PHE A 88 14.91 -15.08 3.05
C PHE A 88 13.98 -16.08 3.75
N TRP A 89 12.96 -16.57 3.04
CA TRP A 89 11.98 -17.47 3.59
C TRP A 89 12.61 -18.78 4.06
N ILE A 90 13.46 -19.37 3.22
CA ILE A 90 14.18 -20.60 3.52
C ILE A 90 15.16 -20.41 4.69
N THR A 91 15.93 -19.32 4.66
CA THR A 91 16.97 -19.04 5.67
C THR A 91 16.40 -18.62 7.02
N SER A 92 15.20 -18.05 7.04
CA SER A 92 14.50 -17.62 8.27
C SER A 92 13.80 -18.78 9.00
N GLY A 93 13.86 -20.00 8.48
CA GLY A 93 13.29 -21.18 9.10
C GLY A 93 11.79 -21.33 8.94
N TYR A 94 11.17 -20.52 8.11
CA TYR A 94 9.75 -20.70 7.76
C TYR A 94 9.60 -21.86 6.77
N SER A 95 8.70 -22.79 7.09
CA SER A 95 8.35 -23.85 6.17
C SER A 95 7.41 -23.32 5.08
N LEU A 96 7.70 -23.65 3.83
CA LEU A 96 6.99 -23.16 2.66
C LEU A 96 5.76 -24.01 2.36
N ALA A 97 4.57 -23.40 2.29
CA ALA A 97 3.35 -24.02 1.80
C ALA A 97 3.09 -23.66 0.33
N LYS A 98 3.37 -22.42 -0.05
CA LYS A 98 3.13 -21.92 -1.41
C LYS A 98 4.20 -20.91 -1.81
N SER A 99 4.66 -21.00 -3.05
CA SER A 99 5.51 -19.99 -3.70
C SER A 99 5.01 -19.81 -5.13
N ASP A 100 4.42 -18.64 -5.39
CA ASP A 100 3.83 -18.31 -6.67
C ASP A 100 4.47 -17.03 -7.23
N PRO A 101 5.46 -17.16 -8.11
CA PRO A 101 6.17 -16.02 -8.69
C PRO A 101 5.27 -15.16 -9.59
N THR A 102 4.18 -15.70 -10.11
CA THR A 102 3.28 -14.98 -11.02
C THR A 102 2.42 -13.97 -10.25
N SER A 103 1.93 -14.36 -9.08
CA SER A 103 1.18 -13.48 -8.18
C SER A 103 2.06 -12.72 -7.18
N GLY A 104 3.35 -13.08 -7.08
CA GLY A 104 4.28 -12.50 -6.13
C GLY A 104 4.01 -12.93 -4.67
N ILE A 105 3.41 -14.10 -4.45
CA ILE A 105 2.95 -14.54 -3.13
C ILE A 105 3.75 -15.76 -2.65
N ILE A 106 4.22 -15.67 -1.40
CA ILE A 106 4.79 -16.78 -0.63
C ILE A 106 3.95 -16.98 0.62
N GLU A 107 3.60 -18.23 0.93
CA GLU A 107 2.85 -18.58 2.14
C GLU A 107 3.61 -19.62 2.97
N SER A 108 3.64 -19.44 4.29
CA SER A 108 4.15 -20.46 5.22
C SER A 108 3.17 -21.60 5.39
N THR A 109 3.69 -22.73 5.84
CA THR A 109 2.86 -23.73 6.53
C THR A 109 2.38 -23.16 7.88
N ASN A 110 1.65 -23.97 8.65
CA ASN A 110 1.22 -23.58 9.99
C ASN A 110 2.42 -23.14 10.86
N ILE A 111 2.25 -22.02 11.55
CA ILE A 111 3.25 -21.43 12.43
C ILE A 111 2.87 -21.74 13.87
N GLY A 112 3.82 -22.30 14.64
CA GLY A 112 3.62 -22.65 16.04
C GLY A 112 2.83 -23.95 16.26
N ASP A 113 2.72 -24.32 17.53
CA ASP A 113 2.08 -25.55 17.99
C ASP A 113 0.67 -25.30 18.56
N SER A 114 0.07 -24.17 18.23
CA SER A 114 -1.27 -23.80 18.68
C SER A 114 -2.34 -24.67 18.01
N GLU A 115 -3.47 -24.88 18.71
CA GLU A 115 -4.67 -25.49 18.11
C GLU A 115 -5.26 -24.65 16.99
N ILE A 116 -5.03 -23.32 17.05
CA ILE A 116 -5.43 -22.38 16.00
C ILE A 116 -4.34 -22.39 14.92
N LYS A 117 -4.72 -22.74 13.69
CA LYS A 117 -3.80 -22.68 12.57
C LYS A 117 -3.50 -21.22 12.22
N SER A 118 -2.21 -20.93 12.07
CA SER A 118 -1.69 -19.62 11.79
C SER A 118 -0.67 -19.68 10.65
N LYS A 119 -0.66 -18.66 9.78
CA LYS A 119 0.31 -18.56 8.68
C LYS A 119 0.73 -17.13 8.41
N LEU A 120 1.92 -16.99 7.85
CA LEU A 120 2.39 -15.75 7.25
C LEU A 120 2.23 -15.80 5.73
N VAL A 121 1.78 -14.72 5.16
CA VAL A 121 1.70 -14.49 3.73
C VAL A 121 2.58 -13.29 3.41
N MET A 122 3.58 -13.48 2.53
CA MET A 122 4.42 -12.42 2.02
C MET A 122 4.06 -12.15 0.56
N LYS A 123 3.87 -10.89 0.20
CA LYS A 123 3.53 -10.46 -1.15
C LYS A 123 4.48 -9.38 -1.62
N VAL A 124 5.02 -9.53 -2.83
CA VAL A 124 5.76 -8.46 -3.51
C VAL A 124 4.94 -7.88 -4.63
N GLU A 125 4.97 -6.56 -4.73
CA GLU A 125 4.35 -5.79 -5.80
C GLU A 125 5.37 -4.80 -6.39
N HIS A 126 5.11 -4.34 -7.61
CA HIS A 126 5.81 -3.18 -8.13
C HIS A 126 5.56 -1.97 -7.24
N GLY A 127 6.63 -1.28 -6.86
CA GLY A 127 6.52 -0.08 -6.04
C GLY A 127 5.90 1.10 -6.80
N ILE A 128 5.55 2.15 -6.06
CA ILE A 128 5.07 3.41 -6.65
C ILE A 128 6.19 4.08 -7.45
N ARG A 129 7.44 3.95 -6.99
CA ARG A 129 8.59 4.48 -7.72
C ARG A 129 9.04 3.51 -8.80
N GLN A 130 9.54 4.07 -9.90
CA GLN A 130 10.12 3.27 -10.98
C GLN A 130 11.27 2.39 -10.44
N ALA A 131 11.36 1.17 -10.96
CA ALA A 131 12.39 0.19 -10.57
C ALA A 131 12.44 -0.15 -9.08
N SER A 132 11.30 -0.10 -8.40
CA SER A 132 11.18 -0.45 -6.98
C SER A 132 10.16 -1.54 -6.73
N SER A 133 10.26 -2.16 -5.55
CA SER A 133 9.31 -3.14 -5.03
C SER A 133 8.78 -2.73 -3.69
N GLU A 134 7.57 -3.15 -3.39
CA GLU A 134 6.95 -3.06 -2.08
C GLU A 134 6.59 -4.46 -1.61
N ILE A 135 7.08 -4.81 -0.42
CA ILE A 135 6.90 -6.13 0.18
C ILE A 135 5.98 -5.98 1.39
N PHE A 136 4.91 -6.73 1.37
CA PHE A 136 3.92 -6.80 2.44
C PHE A 136 4.01 -8.15 3.14
N VAL A 137 3.78 -8.15 4.44
CA VAL A 137 3.62 -9.36 5.24
C VAL A 137 2.28 -9.28 5.94
N THR A 138 1.52 -10.36 5.89
CA THR A 138 0.23 -10.50 6.57
C THR A 138 0.25 -11.75 7.43
N HIS A 139 -0.14 -11.62 8.70
CA HIS A 139 -0.33 -12.72 9.63
C HIS A 139 -1.80 -13.10 9.66
N LEU A 140 -2.11 -14.34 9.35
CA LEU A 140 -3.47 -14.88 9.26
C LEU A 140 -3.66 -16.05 10.22
N GLU A 141 -4.83 -16.10 10.84
CA GLU A 141 -5.31 -17.24 11.63
C GLU A 141 -6.59 -17.81 11.03
N GLU A 142 -6.75 -19.14 11.12
CA GLU A 142 -7.94 -19.84 10.67
C GLU A 142 -8.99 -19.85 11.79
N ILE A 143 -10.04 -19.05 11.64
CA ILE A 143 -11.17 -18.98 12.56
C ILE A 143 -12.42 -19.43 11.79
N GLU A 144 -13.07 -20.49 12.27
CA GLU A 144 -14.27 -21.05 11.64
C GLU A 144 -14.11 -21.36 10.13
N GLY A 145 -12.92 -21.82 9.74
CA GLY A 145 -12.62 -22.15 8.34
C GLY A 145 -12.30 -20.94 7.46
N GLN A 146 -12.20 -19.74 8.02
CA GLN A 146 -11.80 -18.52 7.32
C GLN A 146 -10.46 -18.00 7.82
N TRP A 147 -9.63 -17.51 6.89
CA TRP A 147 -8.37 -16.86 7.22
C TRP A 147 -8.60 -15.39 7.53
N ILE A 148 -8.36 -15.02 8.78
CA ILE A 148 -8.57 -13.67 9.31
C ILE A 148 -7.22 -13.09 9.72
N ARG A 149 -7.01 -11.80 9.41
CA ARG A 149 -5.79 -11.09 9.80
C ARG A 149 -5.73 -10.95 11.31
N VAL A 150 -4.59 -11.32 11.88
CA VAL A 150 -4.30 -11.15 13.30
C VAL A 150 -4.05 -9.67 13.60
N VAL A 151 -4.66 -9.18 14.67
CA VAL A 151 -4.49 -7.81 15.17
C VAL A 151 -4.07 -7.85 16.62
N GLY A 152 -3.31 -6.83 17.05
CA GLY A 152 -2.84 -6.73 18.42
C GLY A 152 -1.43 -7.29 18.64
N ASP A 153 -1.12 -7.62 19.89
CA ASP A 153 0.24 -7.94 20.33
C ASP A 153 0.78 -9.29 19.77
N ASP A 154 -0.11 -10.20 19.43
CA ASP A 154 0.24 -11.51 18.85
C ASP A 154 0.54 -11.44 17.33
N ASN A 155 0.45 -10.26 16.74
CA ASN A 155 0.69 -10.06 15.32
C ASN A 155 2.20 -10.11 15.00
N LEU A 156 2.61 -11.06 14.15
CA LEU A 156 3.99 -11.28 13.75
C LEU A 156 4.43 -10.43 12.54
N GLU A 157 3.55 -9.59 11.99
CA GLU A 157 3.82 -8.84 10.75
C GLU A 157 5.02 -7.90 10.91
N GLU A 158 5.05 -7.09 11.96
CA GLU A 158 6.12 -6.11 12.16
C GLU A 158 7.47 -6.78 12.42
N GLU A 159 7.51 -7.82 13.26
CA GLU A 159 8.73 -8.56 13.52
C GLU A 159 9.28 -9.21 12.25
N THR A 160 8.39 -9.83 11.45
CA THR A 160 8.79 -10.45 10.20
C THR A 160 9.27 -9.41 9.19
N MET A 161 8.61 -8.26 9.08
CA MET A 161 9.04 -7.17 8.21
C MET A 161 10.40 -6.59 8.60
N ARG A 162 10.72 -6.52 9.90
CA ARG A 162 12.06 -6.12 10.37
C ARG A 162 13.12 -7.11 9.91
N LYS A 163 12.84 -8.41 10.01
CA LYS A 163 13.75 -9.46 9.50
C LYS A 163 13.94 -9.35 7.98
N VAL A 164 12.86 -9.05 7.23
CA VAL A 164 12.94 -8.80 5.78
C VAL A 164 13.81 -7.58 5.49
N LEU A 165 13.57 -6.47 6.20
CA LEU A 165 14.38 -5.26 6.06
C LEU A 165 15.86 -5.54 6.27
N ASP A 166 16.22 -6.20 7.37
CA ASP A 166 17.61 -6.52 7.71
C ASP A 166 18.22 -7.46 6.67
N TYR A 167 17.48 -8.44 6.21
CA TYR A 167 17.94 -9.36 5.17
C TYR A 167 18.25 -8.64 3.86
N PHE A 168 17.35 -7.82 3.36
CA PHE A 168 17.56 -7.06 2.12
C PHE A 168 18.64 -5.99 2.25
N ALA A 169 18.82 -5.43 3.44
CA ALA A 169 19.85 -4.44 3.71
C ALA A 169 21.27 -5.04 3.74
N THR A 170 21.39 -6.28 4.24
CA THR A 170 22.69 -6.93 4.48
C THR A 170 23.07 -7.93 3.41
N THR A 171 22.10 -8.45 2.66
CA THR A 171 22.34 -9.43 1.61
C THR A 171 22.53 -8.71 0.27
N PRO A 172 23.69 -8.85 -0.38
CA PRO A 172 23.87 -8.26 -1.71
C PRO A 172 22.86 -8.89 -2.67
N PRO A 173 22.34 -8.09 -3.63
CA PRO A 173 21.46 -8.63 -4.66
C PRO A 173 22.12 -9.84 -5.29
N SER A 174 21.44 -10.97 -5.30
CA SER A 174 21.97 -12.24 -5.81
C SER A 174 22.23 -12.25 -7.32
N GLY A 175 22.11 -11.10 -7.98
CA GLY A 175 22.34 -10.91 -9.42
C GLY A 175 21.35 -11.69 -10.30
N GLY A 176 20.42 -12.41 -9.69
CA GLY A 176 19.42 -13.20 -10.39
C GLY A 176 18.12 -12.43 -10.59
N THR A 177 17.56 -12.57 -11.79
CA THR A 177 16.21 -12.11 -12.12
C THR A 177 15.34 -13.33 -12.39
N SER A 178 14.23 -13.45 -11.71
CA SER A 178 13.27 -14.51 -11.97
C SER A 178 12.49 -14.21 -13.24
N LEU A 179 12.70 -15.01 -14.27
CA LEU A 179 11.94 -14.87 -15.53
C LEU A 179 10.45 -15.14 -15.35
N VAL A 180 10.09 -15.99 -14.40
CA VAL A 180 8.68 -16.34 -14.10
C VAL A 180 7.97 -15.19 -13.37
N ALA A 181 8.71 -14.34 -12.67
CA ALA A 181 8.19 -13.17 -11.95
C ALA A 181 8.26 -11.87 -12.77
N LEU A 182 8.65 -11.91 -14.05
CA LEU A 182 8.80 -10.71 -14.88
C LEU A 182 7.50 -9.92 -15.03
N ASN A 183 6.35 -10.57 -15.01
CA ASN A 183 5.05 -9.91 -15.06
C ASN A 183 4.82 -8.94 -13.90
N LEU A 184 5.43 -9.19 -12.75
CA LEU A 184 5.32 -8.30 -11.58
C LEU A 184 5.98 -6.93 -11.80
N ASN A 185 6.94 -6.84 -12.73
CA ASN A 185 7.60 -5.59 -13.06
C ASN A 185 6.70 -4.60 -13.81
N TYR A 186 5.60 -5.09 -14.36
CA TYR A 186 4.66 -4.31 -15.15
C TYR A 186 3.36 -4.04 -14.40
N GLY A 187 3.38 -4.10 -13.09
CA GLY A 187 2.22 -3.83 -12.24
C GLY A 187 1.63 -2.46 -12.56
N GLN A 188 0.44 -2.45 -13.17
CA GLN A 188 -0.25 -1.21 -13.51
C GLN A 188 -0.89 -0.64 -12.25
N LYS A 189 -0.29 0.41 -11.71
CA LYS A 189 -0.81 1.11 -10.52
C LYS A 189 -1.82 2.17 -10.87
N ALA A 190 -1.83 2.64 -12.13
CA ALA A 190 -2.75 3.64 -12.63
C ALA A 190 -3.22 3.29 -14.03
N ALA A 191 -4.47 3.52 -14.31
CA ALA A 191 -5.06 3.39 -15.64
C ALA A 191 -5.85 4.65 -15.98
N LEU A 192 -5.73 5.11 -17.23
CA LEU A 192 -6.61 6.14 -17.77
C LEU A 192 -7.87 5.47 -18.28
N ILE A 193 -9.00 5.78 -17.68
CA ILE A 193 -10.30 5.27 -18.09
C ILE A 193 -11.08 6.41 -18.72
N GLN A 194 -11.71 6.13 -19.84
CA GLN A 194 -12.63 7.05 -20.50
C GLN A 194 -14.04 6.47 -20.42
N ASP A 195 -14.93 7.20 -19.80
CA ASP A 195 -16.35 6.88 -19.68
C ASP A 195 -17.09 7.19 -20.98
N ASP A 196 -18.27 6.60 -21.18
CA ASP A 196 -19.18 6.85 -22.31
C ASP A 196 -19.59 8.32 -22.43
N SER A 197 -19.49 9.09 -21.34
CA SER A 197 -19.68 10.55 -21.31
C SER A 197 -18.49 11.37 -21.82
N GLN A 198 -17.42 10.72 -22.30
CA GLN A 198 -16.13 11.31 -22.71
C GLN A 198 -15.35 11.99 -21.58
N VAL A 199 -15.72 11.73 -20.33
CA VAL A 199 -14.92 12.16 -19.18
C VAL A 199 -13.77 11.15 -18.98
N SER A 200 -12.54 11.67 -18.93
CA SER A 200 -11.38 10.85 -18.64
C SER A 200 -11.03 10.96 -17.15
N PHE A 201 -10.79 9.84 -16.51
CA PHE A 201 -10.31 9.80 -15.12
C PHE A 201 -9.16 8.80 -14.98
N ILE A 202 -8.37 8.99 -13.94
CA ILE A 202 -7.27 8.08 -13.59
C ILE A 202 -7.76 7.16 -12.49
N GLU A 203 -7.86 5.89 -12.79
CA GLU A 203 -8.09 4.85 -11.78
C GLU A 203 -6.75 4.45 -11.15
N LEU A 204 -6.66 4.51 -9.83
CA LEU A 204 -5.50 4.05 -9.09
C LEU A 204 -5.81 2.68 -8.48
N ASN A 205 -5.10 1.65 -8.93
CA ASN A 205 -5.20 0.30 -8.36
C ASN A 205 -4.34 0.20 -7.09
N LEU A 206 -4.69 1.02 -6.10
CA LEU A 206 -4.03 1.13 -4.81
C LEU A 206 -5.10 1.20 -3.72
N GLU A 207 -4.75 0.75 -2.54
CA GLU A 207 -5.55 1.01 -1.37
C GLU A 207 -5.69 2.53 -1.13
N TYR A 208 -6.88 2.99 -0.72
CA TYR A 208 -7.23 4.42 -0.67
C TYR A 208 -6.16 5.30 0.00
N ALA A 209 -5.67 4.90 1.16
CA ALA A 209 -4.66 5.67 1.89
C ALA A 209 -3.33 5.76 1.13
N ARG A 210 -2.92 4.69 0.44
CA ARG A 210 -1.71 4.66 -0.41
C ARG A 210 -1.91 5.47 -1.69
N ALA A 211 -3.10 5.39 -2.29
CA ALA A 211 -3.46 6.19 -3.46
C ALA A 211 -3.35 7.69 -3.15
N TRP A 212 -3.90 8.11 -2.03
CA TRP A 212 -3.80 9.50 -1.58
C TRP A 212 -2.35 9.96 -1.39
N ALA A 213 -1.54 9.17 -0.69
CA ALA A 213 -0.12 9.47 -0.49
C ALA A 213 0.70 9.48 -1.80
N ALA A 214 0.26 8.77 -2.85
CA ALA A 214 0.91 8.77 -4.15
C ALA A 214 0.59 10.03 -4.98
N VAL A 215 -0.61 10.59 -4.80
CA VAL A 215 -1.09 11.78 -5.55
C VAL A 215 -0.51 13.07 -4.97
N ASP A 216 -0.24 13.10 -3.65
CA ASP A 216 0.25 14.29 -2.93
C ASP A 216 1.77 14.54 -3.13
N ARG A 217 2.42 13.81 -4.02
CA ARG A 217 3.86 13.96 -4.35
C ARG A 217 4.06 14.45 -5.77
#